data_d5bc0d7b73b0781ec42fd98f4aebdf07
#
_entry.id   d5bc0d7b73b0781ec42fd98f4aebdf07
#
_cell.length_a   1.000
_cell.length_b   1.000
_cell.length_c   1.000
_cell.angle_alpha   90.00
_cell.angle_beta   90.00
_cell.angle_gamma   90.00
#
_symmetry.space_group_name_H-M   'P 1'
#
loop_
_entity.id
_entity.type
_entity.pdbx_description
1 polymer ?
#
loop_
_entity_poly.entity_id
_entity_poly.type
_entity_poly.pdbx_seq_one_letter_code
_entity_poly.pdbx_strand_id
1 'polypeptide(L)'
;YFICLYPISHKRLWLVELLLALLFAIGTALVSEITSGRYSEGSLQNFGLSLTIIIGNLMLLFIGLDLDKTLTPRLKKSSLWLGFIGLICVSITMVYPTLFSPILERISLYTIMIWEIIAGFAVIRNIISHRQQEEDDEIY
;
A
#
# COMPACT_ATOMS: atom_id res chain seq x y z
N TYR A 1 -7.85 5.57 -6.20
CA TYR A 1 -6.44 5.21 -6.42
C TYR A 1 -6.32 3.94 -7.26
N PHE A 2 -6.93 2.82 -6.85
CA PHE A 2 -6.94 1.54 -7.59
C PHE A 2 -7.50 1.64 -9.01
N ILE A 3 -8.54 2.45 -9.20
CA ILE A 3 -9.14 2.69 -10.53
C ILE A 3 -8.14 3.35 -11.48
N CYS A 4 -7.28 4.23 -10.98
CA CYS A 4 -6.25 4.89 -11.79
C CYS A 4 -5.08 3.96 -12.18
N LEU A 5 -4.83 2.89 -11.42
CA LEU A 5 -3.79 1.90 -11.72
C LEU A 5 -4.29 0.75 -12.62
N TYR A 6 -5.61 0.62 -12.80
CA TYR A 6 -6.22 -0.44 -13.60
C TYR A 6 -5.65 -0.60 -15.02
N PRO A 7 -5.38 0.47 -15.80
CA PRO A 7 -4.81 0.33 -17.13
C PRO A 7 -3.34 -0.16 -17.14
N ILE A 8 -2.64 -0.11 -16.01
CA ILE A 8 -1.22 -0.45 -15.87
C ILE A 8 -1.03 -1.85 -15.26
N SER A 9 -2.09 -2.41 -14.70
CA SER A 9 -2.11 -3.69 -13.97
C SER A 9 -2.43 -4.87 -14.91
N HIS A 10 -1.77 -6.01 -14.67
CA HIS A 10 -2.15 -7.26 -15.32
C HIS A 10 -3.46 -7.76 -14.71
N LYS A 11 -4.51 -7.90 -15.52
CA LYS A 11 -5.89 -8.26 -15.11
C LYS A 11 -6.03 -9.49 -14.19
N ARG A 12 -4.99 -10.32 -14.06
CA ARG A 12 -5.05 -11.58 -13.30
C ARG A 12 -5.02 -11.39 -11.77
N LEU A 13 -4.33 -10.39 -11.27
CA LEU A 13 -4.18 -10.15 -9.82
C LEU A 13 -5.10 -9.05 -9.30
N TRP A 14 -5.75 -8.31 -10.18
CA TRP A 14 -6.62 -7.19 -9.81
C TRP A 14 -7.70 -7.55 -8.75
N LEU A 15 -8.27 -8.74 -8.85
CA LEU A 15 -9.30 -9.21 -7.92
C LEU A 15 -8.71 -9.45 -6.52
N VAL A 16 -7.48 -9.97 -6.45
CA VAL A 16 -6.74 -10.16 -5.18
C VAL A 16 -6.39 -8.81 -4.56
N GLU A 17 -5.92 -7.86 -5.37
CA GLU A 17 -5.61 -6.50 -4.93
C GLU A 17 -6.85 -5.77 -4.41
N LEU A 18 -7.99 -5.90 -5.08
CA LEU A 18 -9.26 -5.33 -4.62
C LEU A 18 -9.69 -5.91 -3.28
N LEU A 19 -9.57 -7.23 -3.11
CA LEU A 19 -9.90 -7.91 -1.85
C LEU A 19 -8.97 -7.46 -0.71
N LEU A 20 -7.67 -7.35 -0.98
CA LEU A 20 -6.71 -6.84 -0.01
C LEU A 20 -6.98 -5.38 0.36
N ALA A 21 -7.34 -4.54 -0.62
CA ALA A 21 -7.73 -3.15 -0.37
C ALA A 21 -8.98 -3.04 0.50
N LEU A 22 -9.97 -3.91 0.28
CA LEU A 22 -11.17 -3.98 1.11
C LEU A 22 -10.82 -4.38 2.56
N LEU A 23 -9.99 -5.41 2.73
CA LEU A 23 -9.54 -5.85 4.05
C LEU A 23 -8.71 -4.78 4.76
N PHE A 24 -7.86 -4.06 4.03
CA PHE A 24 -7.10 -2.91 4.55
C PHE A 24 -8.05 -1.80 5.03
N ALA A 25 -9.08 -1.47 4.25
CA ALA A 25 -10.08 -0.47 4.62
C ALA A 25 -10.87 -0.88 5.88
N ILE A 26 -11.23 -2.17 6.01
CA ILE A 26 -11.87 -2.70 7.22
C ILE A 26 -10.93 -2.58 8.43
N GLY A 27 -9.65 -2.93 8.28
CA GLY A 27 -8.65 -2.80 9.34
C GLY A 27 -8.50 -1.37 9.83
N THR A 28 -8.38 -0.41 8.90
CA THR A 28 -8.28 1.03 9.23
C THR A 28 -9.55 1.57 9.88
N ALA A 29 -10.73 1.14 9.43
CA ALA A 29 -12.00 1.51 10.04
C ALA A 29 -12.11 1.00 11.49
N LEU A 30 -11.70 -0.24 11.76
CA LEU A 30 -11.68 -0.81 13.12
C LEU A 30 -10.77 0.01 14.04
N VAL A 31 -9.56 0.38 13.59
CA VAL A 31 -8.65 1.23 14.38
C VAL A 31 -9.28 2.59 14.66
N SER A 32 -9.93 3.21 13.68
CA SER A 32 -10.56 4.53 13.80
C SER A 32 -11.74 4.53 14.78
N GLU A 33 -12.63 3.55 14.71
CA GLU A 33 -13.81 3.43 15.58
C GLU A 33 -13.41 3.24 17.05
N ILE A 34 -12.36 2.47 17.31
CA ILE A 34 -11.90 2.20 18.68
C ILE A 34 -11.18 3.42 19.25
N THR A 35 -10.39 4.14 18.43
CA THR A 35 -9.71 5.36 18.84
C THR A 35 -10.71 6.48 19.20
N SER A 36 -11.92 6.46 18.63
CA SER A 36 -12.98 7.41 18.94
C SER A 36 -13.67 7.18 20.31
N GLY A 37 -13.21 6.20 21.11
CA GLY A 37 -13.63 6.00 22.49
C GLY A 37 -14.93 5.21 22.68
N ARG A 38 -15.49 4.61 21.64
CA ARG A 38 -16.73 3.82 21.73
C ARG A 38 -16.52 2.42 22.32
N TYR A 39 -15.33 1.87 22.21
CA TYR A 39 -14.99 0.54 22.73
C TYR A 39 -13.63 0.58 23.45
N SER A 40 -13.58 0.18 24.71
CA SER A 40 -12.36 0.24 25.55
C SER A 40 -11.50 -1.03 25.50
N GLU A 41 -11.70 -1.91 24.55
CA GLU A 41 -10.96 -3.18 24.50
C GLU A 41 -9.69 -3.04 23.65
N GLY A 42 -8.55 -2.87 24.32
CA GLY A 42 -7.23 -2.78 23.68
C GLY A 42 -6.84 -3.97 22.81
N SER A 43 -7.47 -5.15 23.01
CA SER A 43 -7.26 -6.33 22.17
C SER A 43 -7.78 -6.15 20.74
N LEU A 44 -8.95 -5.53 20.57
CA LEU A 44 -9.55 -5.29 19.26
C LEU A 44 -8.78 -4.23 18.46
N GLN A 45 -8.28 -3.20 19.14
CA GLN A 45 -7.44 -2.17 18.55
C GLN A 45 -6.12 -2.76 18.03
N ASN A 46 -5.47 -3.60 18.82
CA ASN A 46 -4.25 -4.28 18.42
C ASN A 46 -4.48 -5.22 17.25
N PHE A 47 -5.62 -5.91 17.22
CA PHE A 47 -6.01 -6.76 16.09
C PHE A 47 -6.23 -5.94 14.81
N GLY A 48 -6.98 -4.84 14.88
CA GLY A 48 -7.20 -3.94 13.76
C GLY A 48 -5.91 -3.35 13.22
N LEU A 49 -5.01 -2.93 14.11
CA LEU A 49 -3.69 -2.40 13.74
C LEU A 49 -2.83 -3.46 13.05
N SER A 50 -2.73 -4.66 13.63
CA SER A 50 -1.97 -5.78 13.05
C SER A 50 -2.52 -6.16 11.67
N LEU A 51 -3.84 -6.23 11.54
CA LEU A 51 -4.50 -6.52 10.26
C LEU A 51 -4.14 -5.47 9.21
N THR A 52 -4.25 -4.18 9.54
CA THR A 52 -3.92 -3.06 8.65
C THR A 52 -2.47 -3.14 8.17
N ILE A 53 -1.53 -3.38 9.08
CA ILE A 53 -0.11 -3.42 8.77
C ILE A 53 0.22 -4.62 7.88
N ILE A 54 -0.26 -5.81 8.22
CA ILE A 54 0.02 -7.03 7.45
C ILE A 54 -0.57 -6.93 6.05
N ILE A 55 -1.86 -6.60 5.97
CA ILE A 55 -2.58 -6.53 4.69
C ILE A 55 -2.05 -5.42 3.81
N GLY A 56 -1.75 -4.24 4.39
CA GLY A 56 -1.18 -3.13 3.64
C GLY A 56 0.17 -3.47 3.01
N ASN A 57 1.09 -4.09 3.76
CA ASN A 57 2.39 -4.49 3.22
C ASN A 57 2.29 -5.66 2.23
N LEU A 58 1.36 -6.60 2.46
CA LEU A 58 1.08 -7.67 1.50
C LEU A 58 0.54 -7.11 0.18
N MET A 59 -0.38 -6.13 0.26
CA MET A 59 -0.91 -5.42 -0.89
C MET A 59 0.21 -4.74 -1.72
N LEU A 60 1.20 -4.12 -1.06
CA LEU A 60 2.36 -3.54 -1.74
C LEU A 60 3.15 -4.58 -2.54
N LEU A 61 3.31 -5.79 -2.01
CA LEU A 61 3.98 -6.87 -2.73
C LEU A 61 3.18 -7.32 -3.96
N PHE A 62 1.86 -7.51 -3.82
CA PHE A 62 1.02 -7.92 -4.95
C PHE A 62 1.00 -6.86 -6.04
N ILE A 63 0.82 -5.59 -5.70
CA ILE A 63 0.92 -4.48 -6.66
C ILE A 63 2.30 -4.48 -7.33
N GLY A 64 3.38 -4.67 -6.56
CA GLY A 64 4.73 -4.74 -7.12
C GLY A 64 4.93 -5.93 -8.07
N LEU A 65 4.25 -7.04 -7.87
CA LEU A 65 4.30 -8.20 -8.78
C LEU A 65 3.48 -7.96 -10.05
N ASP A 66 2.32 -7.32 -9.91
CA ASP A 66 1.38 -7.10 -11.01
C ASP A 66 1.78 -5.95 -11.95
N LEU A 67 2.50 -4.95 -11.45
CA LEU A 67 2.99 -3.82 -12.27
C LEU A 67 3.90 -4.26 -13.41
N ASP A 68 3.61 -3.76 -14.62
CA ASP A 68 4.44 -4.03 -15.78
C ASP A 68 5.84 -3.41 -15.65
N LYS A 69 6.87 -4.19 -15.94
CA LYS A 69 8.27 -3.78 -15.89
C LYS A 69 8.61 -2.71 -16.92
N THR A 70 7.90 -2.70 -18.04
CA THR A 70 8.19 -1.79 -19.16
C THR A 70 7.69 -0.37 -18.90
N LEU A 71 6.52 -0.24 -18.27
CA LEU A 71 5.87 1.05 -18.06
C LEU A 71 6.35 1.75 -16.79
N THR A 72 6.51 1.02 -15.68
CA THR A 72 6.84 1.62 -14.37
C THR A 72 7.88 0.83 -13.57
N PRO A 73 9.12 0.68 -14.08
CA PRO A 73 10.14 -0.17 -13.44
C PRO A 73 10.54 0.34 -12.04
N ARG A 74 10.56 1.66 -11.84
CA ARG A 74 10.91 2.26 -10.54
C ARG A 74 9.80 2.03 -9.51
N LEU A 75 8.53 2.21 -9.89
CA LEU A 75 7.39 2.01 -9.01
C LEU A 75 7.28 0.54 -8.59
N LYS A 76 7.45 -0.39 -9.54
CA LYS A 76 7.50 -1.83 -9.28
C LYS A 76 8.57 -2.18 -8.24
N LYS A 77 9.79 -1.69 -8.44
CA LYS A 77 10.91 -1.97 -7.54
C LYS A 77 10.68 -1.38 -6.15
N SER A 78 10.20 -0.14 -6.05
CA SER A 78 9.91 0.49 -4.76
C SER A 78 8.79 -0.23 -4.01
N SER A 79 7.73 -0.65 -4.70
CA SER A 79 6.61 -1.40 -4.12
C SER A 79 7.09 -2.72 -3.49
N LEU A 80 7.88 -3.51 -4.22
CA LEU A 80 8.43 -4.76 -3.72
C LEU A 80 9.34 -4.56 -2.51
N TRP A 81 10.26 -3.59 -2.56
CA TRP A 81 11.18 -3.33 -1.46
C TRP A 81 10.47 -2.85 -0.21
N LEU A 82 9.55 -1.88 -0.35
CA LEU A 82 8.80 -1.34 0.79
C LEU A 82 7.88 -2.40 1.42
N GLY A 83 7.17 -3.18 0.60
CA GLY A 83 6.32 -4.27 1.07
C GLY A 83 7.13 -5.34 1.82
N PHE A 84 8.30 -5.71 1.31
CA PHE A 84 9.19 -6.69 1.94
C PHE A 84 9.75 -6.19 3.27
N ILE A 85 10.23 -4.95 3.33
CA ILE A 85 10.71 -4.32 4.57
C ILE A 85 9.59 -4.27 5.61
N GLY A 86 8.39 -3.83 5.22
CA GLY A 86 7.25 -3.76 6.12
C GLY A 86 6.83 -5.12 6.69
N LEU A 87 6.82 -6.17 5.85
CA LEU A 87 6.53 -7.53 6.33
C LEU A 87 7.60 -8.10 7.25
N ILE A 88 8.89 -7.83 6.99
CA ILE A 88 9.96 -8.23 7.90
C ILE A 88 9.77 -7.55 9.26
N CYS A 89 9.53 -6.24 9.29
CA CYS A 89 9.32 -5.50 10.53
C CYS A 89 8.17 -6.08 11.35
N VAL A 90 7.02 -6.34 10.73
CA VAL A 90 5.87 -6.89 11.44
C VAL A 90 6.11 -8.34 11.89
N SER A 91 6.82 -9.13 11.10
CA SER A 91 7.16 -10.51 11.48
C SER A 91 8.07 -10.56 12.70
N ILE A 92 9.06 -9.67 12.78
CA ILE A 92 9.93 -9.54 13.94
C ILE A 92 9.12 -9.14 15.19
N THR A 93 8.19 -8.19 15.04
CA THR A 93 7.32 -7.74 16.14
C THR A 93 6.45 -8.88 16.69
N MET A 94 5.94 -9.75 15.82
CA MET A 94 5.10 -10.87 16.22
C MET A 94 5.88 -11.99 16.94
N VAL A 95 7.13 -12.24 16.50
CA VAL A 95 7.97 -13.31 17.08
C VAL A 95 8.65 -12.84 18.36
N TYR A 96 9.07 -11.57 18.40
CA TYR A 96 9.81 -10.99 19.53
C TYR A 96 9.14 -9.70 20.01
N PRO A 97 8.12 -9.80 20.89
CA PRO A 97 7.49 -8.62 21.49
C PRO A 97 8.47 -7.98 22.48
N THR A 98 9.31 -7.08 22.00
CA THR A 98 10.33 -6.34 22.75
C THR A 98 9.91 -4.89 22.94
N LEU A 99 10.73 -4.13 23.69
CA LEU A 99 10.58 -2.67 23.84
C LEU A 99 10.64 -1.91 22.49
N PHE A 100 11.21 -2.52 21.44
CA PHE A 100 11.28 -1.96 20.09
C PHE A 100 10.04 -2.26 19.22
N SER A 101 9.11 -3.10 19.70
CA SER A 101 7.88 -3.45 18.97
C SER A 101 7.10 -2.23 18.45
N PRO A 102 6.83 -1.18 19.25
CA PRO A 102 6.11 -0.01 18.77
C PRO A 102 6.84 0.76 17.65
N ILE A 103 8.18 0.73 17.65
CA ILE A 103 9.00 1.38 16.62
C ILE A 103 8.90 0.60 15.30
N LEU A 104 9.02 -0.73 15.37
CA LEU A 104 8.92 -1.61 14.20
C LEU A 104 7.53 -1.55 13.54
N GLU A 105 6.47 -1.48 14.33
CA GLU A 105 5.11 -1.28 13.85
C GLU A 105 4.96 0.04 13.09
N ARG A 106 5.52 1.14 13.63
CA ARG A 106 5.50 2.44 12.98
C ARG A 106 6.31 2.44 11.68
N ILE A 107 7.48 1.80 11.66
CA ILE A 107 8.27 1.64 10.43
C ILE A 107 7.44 0.92 9.37
N SER A 108 6.76 -0.16 9.75
CA SER A 108 5.92 -0.92 8.84
C SER A 108 4.71 -0.12 8.30
N LEU A 109 4.13 0.78 9.08
CA LEU A 109 3.12 1.73 8.61
C LEU A 109 3.70 2.78 7.66
N TYR A 110 4.89 3.31 7.97
CA TYR A 110 5.53 4.32 7.13
C TYR A 110 5.92 3.77 5.76
N THR A 111 6.23 2.48 5.61
CA THR A 111 6.47 1.88 4.29
C THR A 111 5.24 2.02 3.38
N ILE A 112 4.03 1.86 3.91
CA ILE A 112 2.78 2.02 3.17
C ILE A 112 2.60 3.50 2.77
N MET A 113 2.75 4.44 3.72
CA MET A 113 2.59 5.87 3.47
C MET A 113 3.61 6.40 2.43
N ILE A 114 4.87 6.00 2.54
CA ILE A 114 5.92 6.37 1.58
C ILE A 114 5.57 5.85 0.19
N TRP A 115 5.10 4.62 0.10
CA TRP A 115 4.69 4.05 -1.18
C TRP A 115 3.52 4.83 -1.80
N GLU A 116 2.49 5.20 -1.02
CA GLU A 116 1.36 6.01 -1.50
C GLU A 116 1.81 7.34 -2.10
N ILE A 117 2.79 8.00 -1.46
CA ILE A 117 3.38 9.24 -1.96
C ILE A 117 4.10 8.99 -3.28
N ILE A 118 4.97 7.98 -3.36
CA ILE A 118 5.73 7.64 -4.58
C ILE A 118 4.77 7.32 -5.72
N ALA A 119 3.74 6.54 -5.45
CA ALA A 119 2.76 6.13 -6.42
C ALA A 119 1.88 7.31 -6.88
N GLY A 120 1.52 8.22 -5.98
CA GLY A 120 0.82 9.46 -6.32
C GLY A 120 1.62 10.31 -7.31
N PHE A 121 2.92 10.51 -7.06
CA PHE A 121 3.81 11.22 -7.98
C PHE A 121 3.94 10.51 -9.34
N ALA A 122 4.03 9.18 -9.35
CA ALA A 122 4.13 8.41 -10.58
C ALA A 122 2.87 8.56 -11.46
N VAL A 123 1.68 8.54 -10.85
CA VAL A 123 0.41 8.74 -11.55
C VAL A 123 0.31 10.15 -12.13
N ILE A 124 0.63 11.18 -11.35
CA ILE A 124 0.61 12.58 -11.81
C ILE A 124 1.54 12.76 -13.01
N ARG A 125 2.77 12.25 -12.91
CA ARG A 125 3.75 12.33 -14.00
C ARG A 125 3.25 11.65 -15.27
N ASN A 126 2.60 10.51 -15.16
CA ASN A 126 2.05 9.78 -16.31
C ASN A 126 0.92 10.57 -16.99
N ILE A 127 0.03 11.19 -16.20
CA ILE A 127 -1.06 12.03 -16.73
C ILE A 127 -0.50 13.24 -17.50
N ILE A 128 0.51 13.92 -16.95
CA ILE A 128 1.14 15.08 -17.58
C ILE A 128 1.81 14.68 -18.90
N SER A 129 2.51 13.54 -18.93
CA SER A 129 3.18 13.04 -20.13
C SER A 129 2.19 12.70 -21.27
N HIS A 130 1.03 12.12 -20.93
CA HIS A 130 0.00 11.83 -21.92
C HIS A 130 -0.63 13.10 -22.50
N ARG A 131 -0.89 14.12 -21.68
CA ARG A 131 -1.42 15.40 -22.17
C ARG A 131 -0.48 16.11 -23.14
N GLN A 132 0.82 16.09 -22.86
CA GLN A 132 1.82 16.69 -23.76
C GLN A 132 1.86 15.98 -25.13
N GLN A 133 1.72 14.65 -25.15
CA GLN A 133 1.65 13.92 -26.42
C GLN A 133 0.38 14.26 -27.22
N GLU A 134 -0.77 14.40 -26.57
CA GLU A 134 -2.01 14.80 -27.25
C GLU A 134 -1.91 16.22 -27.85
N GLU A 135 -1.30 17.16 -27.12
CA GLU A 135 -1.08 18.52 -27.63
C GLU A 135 -0.12 18.56 -28.82
N ASP A 136 0.94 17.74 -28.81
CA ASP A 136 1.91 17.65 -29.91
C ASP A 136 1.29 17.00 -31.16
N ASP A 137 0.38 16.03 -31.00
CA ASP A 137 -0.31 15.36 -32.10
C ASP A 137 -1.42 16.23 -32.75
N GLU A 138 -1.98 17.23 -32.03
CA GLU A 138 -2.95 18.18 -32.58
C GLU A 138 -2.31 19.31 -33.42
N ILE A 139 -0.99 19.51 -33.31
CA ILE A 139 -0.26 20.60 -34.00
C ILE A 139 0.24 20.16 -35.41
N TYR A 140 0.21 18.86 -35.72
CA TYR A 140 0.61 18.29 -37.02
C TYR A 140 -0.59 17.73 -37.79
#